data_70fa495d5539b4fd6faa734c58844d5e
#
_entry.id   70fa495d5539b4fd6faa734c58844d5e
#
_cell.length_a   1.000
_cell.length_b   1.000
_cell.length_c   1.000
_cell.angle_alpha   90.00
_cell.angle_beta   90.00
_cell.angle_gamma   90.00
#
_symmetry.space_group_name_H-M   'P 1'
#
loop_
_entity.id
_entity.type
_entity.pdbx_description
1 polymer ?
#
loop_
_entity_poly.entity_id
_entity_poly.type
_entity_poly.pdbx_seq_one_letter_code
_entity_poly.pdbx_strand_id
1 'polypeptide(L)'
;MKKYPISHYKKSGSSLFVNGGTLTVTDSECLVEYLNKEVVRFSLWDTVVTKASSELLYEGIRLTHDGQSIDLYFPKMGKTIRELREHFHMTD
;
A
#
# COMPACT_ATOMS: atom_id res chain seq x y z
N MET A 1 -9.22 -11.26 7.10
CA MET A 1 -9.10 -9.83 6.75
C MET A 1 -8.12 -9.14 7.67
N LYS A 2 -7.14 -8.48 7.12
CA LYS A 2 -6.16 -7.74 7.92
C LYS A 2 -6.15 -6.27 7.52
N LYS A 3 -6.00 -5.40 8.52
CA LYS A 3 -5.95 -3.95 8.32
C LYS A 3 -4.61 -3.42 8.79
N TYR A 4 -4.02 -2.55 7.98
CA TYR A 4 -2.72 -1.96 8.26
C TYR A 4 -2.82 -0.44 8.17
N PRO A 5 -2.36 0.28 9.20
CA PRO A 5 -2.36 1.74 9.12
C PRO A 5 -1.29 2.22 8.15
N ILE A 6 -1.68 3.12 7.26
CA ILE A 6 -0.78 3.73 6.28
C ILE A 6 -0.29 5.05 6.87
N SER A 7 1.02 5.32 6.78
CA SER A 7 1.56 6.60 7.20
C SER A 7 1.15 7.70 6.22
N HIS A 8 1.40 7.46 4.95
CA HIS A 8 0.98 8.37 3.89
C HIS A 8 0.97 7.60 2.57
N TYR A 9 0.28 8.13 1.58
CA TYR A 9 0.22 7.48 0.28
C TYR A 9 0.21 8.52 -0.84
N LYS A 10 0.51 8.06 -2.04
CA LYS A 10 0.52 8.89 -3.25
C LYS A 10 -0.06 8.09 -4.39
N LYS A 11 -1.09 8.64 -5.05
CA LYS A 11 -1.67 7.99 -6.23
C LYS A 11 -0.86 8.33 -7.48
N SER A 12 -0.89 7.42 -8.45
CA SER A 12 -0.31 7.63 -9.76
C SER A 12 -0.85 8.90 -10.39
N GLY A 13 0.03 9.72 -10.93
CA GLY A 13 -0.35 10.99 -11.55
C GLY A 13 -0.50 12.16 -10.59
N SER A 14 -0.39 11.92 -9.28
CA SER A 14 -0.44 12.97 -8.28
C SER A 14 0.98 13.31 -7.82
N SER A 15 1.22 14.59 -7.55
CA SER A 15 2.49 15.03 -6.97
C SER A 15 2.41 15.21 -5.46
N LEU A 16 1.21 15.00 -4.88
CA LEU A 16 0.98 15.24 -3.45
C LEU A 16 0.79 13.93 -2.70
N PHE A 17 1.37 13.88 -1.50
CA PHE A 17 1.12 12.80 -0.56
C PHE A 17 -0.10 13.13 0.30
N VAL A 18 -0.87 12.10 0.62
CA VAL A 18 -1.99 12.19 1.56
C VAL A 18 -1.55 11.49 2.84
N ASN A 19 -1.64 12.16 3.98
CA ASN A 19 -1.24 11.60 5.26
C ASN A 19 -2.37 10.78 5.86
N GLY A 20 -2.06 9.53 6.21
CA GLY A 20 -3.03 8.65 6.85
C GLY A 20 -3.59 7.61 5.90
N GLY A 21 -4.63 6.94 6.34
CA GLY A 21 -5.29 5.90 5.57
C GLY A 21 -5.14 4.52 6.17
N THR A 22 -5.86 3.58 5.59
CA THR A 22 -5.84 2.17 6.01
C THR A 22 -5.80 1.27 4.79
N LEU A 23 -4.91 0.31 4.82
CA LEU A 23 -4.87 -0.77 3.83
C LEU A 23 -5.55 -1.98 4.43
N THR A 24 -6.58 -2.47 3.78
CA THR A 24 -7.26 -3.72 4.14
C THR A 24 -6.92 -4.79 3.11
N VAL A 25 -6.44 -5.92 3.57
CA VAL A 25 -6.09 -7.06 2.72
C VAL A 25 -7.01 -8.21 3.06
N THR A 26 -7.73 -8.71 2.07
CA THR A 26 -8.56 -9.90 2.18
C THR A 26 -7.97 -11.01 1.33
N ASP A 27 -8.67 -12.14 1.22
CA ASP A 27 -8.21 -13.25 0.37
C ASP A 27 -8.27 -12.91 -1.12
N SER A 28 -9.02 -11.88 -1.49
CA SER A 28 -9.25 -11.55 -2.91
C SER A 28 -8.98 -10.11 -3.30
N GLU A 29 -8.82 -9.20 -2.33
CA GLU A 29 -8.73 -7.76 -2.62
C GLU A 29 -7.75 -7.03 -1.72
N CYS A 30 -7.24 -5.89 -2.26
CA CYS A 30 -6.58 -4.85 -1.48
C CYS A 30 -7.45 -3.61 -1.56
N LEU A 31 -7.78 -3.04 -0.40
CA LEU A 31 -8.61 -1.85 -0.31
C LEU A 31 -7.87 -0.77 0.46
N VAL A 32 -7.73 0.41 -0.14
CA VAL A 32 -7.17 1.58 0.54
C VAL A 32 -8.30 2.54 0.84
N GLU A 33 -8.42 2.92 2.11
CA GLU A 33 -9.45 3.84 2.57
C GLU A 33 -8.81 5.03 3.28
N TYR A 34 -9.44 6.19 3.16
CA TYR A 34 -9.04 7.41 3.86
C TYR A 34 -10.30 8.12 4.32
N LEU A 35 -10.36 8.42 5.62
CA LEU A 35 -11.53 9.05 6.26
C LEU A 35 -12.83 8.30 5.92
N ASN A 36 -12.78 6.96 6.02
CA ASN A 36 -13.90 6.05 5.77
C ASN A 36 -14.42 6.09 4.33
N LYS A 37 -13.61 6.59 3.41
CA LYS A 37 -13.94 6.58 1.99
C LYS A 37 -12.96 5.70 1.24
N GLU A 38 -13.46 4.97 0.26
CA GLU A 38 -12.63 4.15 -0.59
C GLU A 38 -11.77 5.03 -1.51
N VAL A 39 -10.46 4.79 -1.50
CA VAL A 39 -9.52 5.46 -2.38
C VAL A 39 -9.29 4.60 -3.62
N VAL A 40 -8.89 3.34 -3.41
CA VAL A 40 -8.75 2.34 -4.47
C VAL A 40 -9.16 0.97 -3.93
N ARG A 41 -9.65 0.12 -4.84
CA ARG A 41 -9.96 -1.28 -4.55
C ARG A 41 -9.42 -2.12 -5.70
N PHE A 42 -8.41 -2.91 -5.41
CA PHE A 42 -7.74 -3.74 -6.42
C PHE A 42 -7.94 -5.22 -6.13
N SER A 43 -8.25 -5.98 -7.18
CA SER A 43 -8.25 -7.43 -7.10
C SER A 43 -6.82 -7.94 -6.92
N LEU A 44 -6.61 -8.87 -5.98
CA LEU A 44 -5.28 -9.46 -5.77
C LEU A 44 -4.80 -10.27 -6.98
N TRP A 45 -5.73 -10.80 -7.77
CA TRP A 45 -5.38 -11.61 -8.93
C TRP A 45 -4.62 -10.83 -10.00
N ASP A 46 -4.95 -9.54 -10.16
CA ASP A 46 -4.41 -8.71 -11.21
C ASP A 46 -3.50 -7.61 -10.69
N THR A 47 -3.23 -7.61 -9.39
CA THR A 47 -2.41 -6.56 -8.76
C THR A 47 -0.96 -7.00 -8.70
N VAL A 48 -0.07 -6.15 -9.19
CA VAL A 48 1.38 -6.34 -9.06
C VAL A 48 1.86 -5.52 -7.88
N VAL A 49 2.55 -6.18 -6.95
CA VAL A 49 3.08 -5.53 -5.76
C VAL A 49 4.59 -5.42 -5.89
N THR A 50 5.10 -4.21 -5.86
CA THR A 50 6.54 -3.95 -6.01
C THR A 50 6.99 -2.96 -4.95
N LYS A 51 8.30 -2.79 -4.84
CA LYS A 51 8.89 -1.79 -3.98
C LYS A 51 8.71 -0.40 -4.60
N ALA A 52 8.25 0.55 -3.80
CA ALA A 52 8.28 1.96 -4.18
C ALA A 52 9.56 2.59 -3.65
N SER A 53 9.73 3.90 -3.87
CA SER A 53 10.91 4.61 -3.35
C SER A 53 10.95 4.54 -1.83
N SER A 54 12.17 4.47 -1.28
CA SER A 54 12.40 4.41 0.15
C SER A 54 12.72 5.80 0.67
N GLU A 55 12.13 6.17 1.79
CA GLU A 55 12.46 7.40 2.51
C GLU A 55 13.28 7.05 3.75
N LEU A 56 13.77 8.07 4.46
CA LEU A 56 14.63 7.85 5.62
C LEU A 56 13.98 6.98 6.68
N LEU A 57 12.72 7.27 7.04
CA LEU A 57 12.00 6.57 8.10
C LEU A 57 10.88 5.66 7.58
N TYR A 58 10.62 5.68 6.28
CA TYR A 58 9.48 4.99 5.70
C TYR A 58 9.88 4.14 4.51
N GLU A 59 9.16 3.07 4.30
CA GLU A 59 9.34 2.21 3.14
C GLU A 59 8.05 2.16 2.36
N GLY A 60 8.18 2.29 1.04
CA GLY A 60 7.04 2.33 0.14
C GLY A 60 6.78 0.99 -0.52
N ILE A 61 5.50 0.66 -0.66
CA ILE A 61 5.02 -0.48 -1.43
C ILE A 61 4.15 0.09 -2.53
N ARG A 62 4.38 -0.34 -3.76
CA ARG A 62 3.57 0.08 -4.91
C ARG A 62 2.62 -1.03 -5.31
N LEU A 63 1.34 -0.70 -5.36
CA LEU A 63 0.30 -1.57 -5.88
C LEU A 63 -0.06 -1.07 -7.27
N THR A 64 0.02 -1.93 -8.28
CA THR A 64 -0.32 -1.58 -9.65
C THR A 64 -1.40 -2.52 -10.16
N HIS A 65 -2.47 -1.94 -10.72
CA HIS A 65 -3.59 -2.69 -11.25
C HIS A 65 -4.20 -1.91 -12.41
N ASP A 66 -4.28 -2.56 -13.56
CA ASP A 66 -4.95 -2.01 -14.75
C ASP A 66 -4.50 -0.59 -15.09
N GLY A 67 -3.20 -0.36 -15.09
CA GLY A 67 -2.61 0.94 -15.44
C GLY A 67 -2.65 1.98 -14.34
N GLN A 68 -3.28 1.68 -13.21
CA GLN A 68 -3.29 2.57 -12.05
C GLN A 68 -2.33 2.06 -11.01
N SER A 69 -1.66 2.98 -10.31
CA SER A 69 -0.79 2.60 -9.21
C SER A 69 -0.96 3.53 -8.02
N ILE A 70 -0.66 3.00 -6.85
CA ILE A 70 -0.68 3.76 -5.61
C ILE A 70 0.54 3.32 -4.79
N ASP A 71 1.26 4.29 -4.25
CA ASP A 71 2.41 4.05 -3.39
C ASP A 71 1.99 4.26 -1.95
N LEU A 72 2.14 3.21 -1.14
CA LEU A 72 1.76 3.22 0.27
C LEU A 72 3.02 3.18 1.11
N TYR A 73 3.11 4.07 2.10
CA TYR A 73 4.31 4.21 2.94
C TYR A 73 4.03 3.80 4.37
N PHE A 74 4.93 3.00 4.91
CA PHE A 74 4.85 2.46 6.26
C PHE A 74 6.17 2.66 6.99
N PRO A 75 6.16 2.81 8.32
CA PRO A 75 7.42 2.94 9.06
C PRO A 75 8.34 1.74 8.84
N LYS A 76 9.61 2.00 8.56
CA LYS A 76 10.61 0.95 8.32
C LYS A 76 10.78 0.00 9.49
N MET A 77 10.66 0.53 10.70
CA MET A 77 10.90 -0.24 11.93
C MET A 77 9.65 -0.94 12.43
N GLY A 78 8.52 -0.80 11.77
CA GLY A 78 7.27 -1.37 12.23
C GLY A 78 7.04 -2.80 11.81
N LYS A 79 6.13 -3.47 12.49
CA LYS A 79 5.69 -4.82 12.14
C LYS A 79 4.95 -4.85 10.80
N THR A 80 4.26 -3.77 10.49
CA THR A 80 3.39 -3.69 9.30
C THR A 80 4.15 -4.00 8.03
N ILE A 81 5.28 -3.34 7.82
CA ILE A 81 6.04 -3.54 6.58
C ILE A 81 6.59 -4.97 6.49
N ARG A 82 6.99 -5.54 7.61
CA ARG A 82 7.47 -6.93 7.66
C ARG A 82 6.36 -7.90 7.27
N GLU A 83 5.18 -7.73 7.85
CA GLU A 83 4.03 -8.59 7.56
C GLU A 83 3.59 -8.47 6.11
N LEU A 84 3.59 -7.26 5.56
CA LEU A 84 3.21 -7.05 4.17
C LEU A 84 4.19 -7.67 3.20
N ARG A 85 5.48 -7.59 3.49
CA ARG A 85 6.49 -8.26 2.66
C ARG A 85 6.29 -9.78 2.63
N GLU A 86 6.02 -10.36 3.78
CA GLU A 86 5.75 -11.79 3.85
C GLU A 86 4.46 -12.15 3.13
N HIS A 87 3.40 -11.37 3.33
CA HIS A 87 2.11 -11.63 2.74
C HIS A 87 2.15 -11.60 1.21
N PHE A 88 2.87 -10.62 0.64
CA PHE A 88 2.99 -10.46 -0.80
C PHE A 88 4.23 -11.14 -1.38
N HIS A 89 4.97 -11.91 -0.58
CA HIS A 89 6.18 -12.60 -1.01
C HIS A 89 7.19 -11.67 -1.68
N MET A 90 7.35 -10.48 -1.13
CA MET A 90 8.28 -9.50 -1.67
C MET A 90 9.71 -9.84 -1.28
N THR A 91 10.60 -9.76 -2.26
CA THR A 91 12.03 -9.94 -2.04
C THR A 91 12.73 -8.58 -2.18
N ASP A 92 13.80 -8.44 -1.43
CA ASP A 92 14.62 -7.22 -1.51
C ASP A 92 15.43 -7.16 -2.79
#